data_e4f620e7ed15e154b09e32ea6ca15579
#
_entry.id   e4f620e7ed15e154b09e32ea6ca15579
#
_cell.length_a   1.000
_cell.length_b   1.000
_cell.length_c   1.000
_cell.angle_alpha   90.00
_cell.angle_beta   90.00
_cell.angle_gamma   90.00
#
_symmetry.space_group_name_H-M   'P 1'
#
loop_
_entity.id
_entity.type
_entity.pdbx_description
1 polymer ?
#
loop_
_entity_poly.entity_id
_entity_poly.type
_entity_poly.pdbx_seq_one_letter_code
_entity_poly.pdbx_strand_id
1 'polypeptide(L)'
;LKKNQKLPFIAITPTTKGEKDIPITPKQIVNQKYLTLEEYNFISNTSMQLFNYGSYLMEQKGLILVDTKYEFGKLPNGEIILIDELHTCDSSRFWIKDTYEERFNKGIEPEKLDKDIARDYIKKNFDIRNNKFVLPKEIKQKSSDAYQKYYNYLTNDKISDKKPYEVIEYKRLGKWFIDNIYNKIAVILAGSTTDSPFVQNIEKCLTNHNIYFHTHFSSAHKNTIDVMNIIDSYEK
;
A
#
# COMPACT_ATOMS: atom_id res chain seq x y z
N LEU A 1 29.91 -1.18 -0.72
CA LEU A 1 28.81 -1.86 -0.04
C LEU A 1 28.58 -3.23 -0.68
N LYS A 2 28.35 -4.26 0.14
CA LYS A 2 27.92 -5.58 -0.33
C LYS A 2 26.40 -5.57 -0.59
N LYS A 3 25.94 -6.46 -1.47
CA LYS A 3 24.50 -6.67 -1.68
C LYS A 3 23.83 -7.07 -0.35
N ASN A 4 22.66 -6.54 -0.08
CA ASN A 4 21.89 -6.77 1.14
C ASN A 4 22.54 -6.27 2.45
N GLN A 5 23.59 -5.48 2.38
CA GLN A 5 24.22 -4.88 3.55
C GLN A 5 23.36 -3.76 4.11
N LYS A 6 23.26 -3.69 5.45
CA LYS A 6 22.64 -2.55 6.14
C LYS A 6 23.40 -1.26 5.82
N LEU A 7 22.66 -0.22 5.42
CA LEU A 7 23.23 1.10 5.18
C LEU A 7 23.57 1.78 6.51
N PRO A 8 24.64 2.60 6.58
CA PRO A 8 25.00 3.35 7.78
C PRO A 8 24.06 4.52 8.07
N PHE A 9 23.15 4.86 7.14
CA PHE A 9 22.19 5.95 7.26
C PHE A 9 20.92 5.61 6.47
N ILE A 10 19.82 6.30 6.77
CA ILE A 10 18.58 6.23 6.00
C ILE A 10 18.76 7.04 4.71
N ALA A 11 18.61 6.39 3.56
CA ALA A 11 18.64 7.04 2.27
C ALA A 11 17.23 7.43 1.81
N ILE A 12 17.03 8.71 1.49
CA ILE A 12 15.80 9.20 0.87
C ILE A 12 16.03 9.34 -0.62
N THR A 13 15.20 8.69 -1.42
CA THR A 13 15.29 8.65 -2.88
C THR A 13 13.98 9.14 -3.50
N PRO A 14 13.77 10.47 -3.62
CA PRO A 14 12.53 11.00 -4.17
C PRO A 14 12.35 10.63 -5.63
N THR A 15 11.09 10.45 -6.03
CA THR A 15 10.69 10.26 -7.42
C THR A 15 9.56 11.21 -7.79
N THR A 16 9.43 11.52 -9.07
CA THR A 16 8.25 12.22 -9.59
C THR A 16 7.05 11.28 -9.58
N LYS A 17 5.84 11.84 -9.52
CA LYS A 17 4.58 11.11 -9.70
C LYS A 17 4.09 11.30 -11.14
N GLY A 18 4.02 10.23 -11.91
CA GLY A 18 3.58 10.26 -13.31
C GLY A 18 3.31 8.85 -13.83
N GLU A 19 3.34 8.66 -15.14
CA GLU A 19 3.24 7.31 -15.74
C GLU A 19 4.37 6.39 -15.27
N LYS A 20 5.52 6.97 -14.96
CA LYS A 20 6.69 6.28 -14.38
C LYS A 20 7.27 7.13 -13.26
N ASP A 21 7.66 6.47 -12.19
CA ASP A 21 8.40 7.08 -11.10
C ASP A 21 9.84 7.35 -11.57
N ILE A 22 10.18 8.62 -11.80
CA ILE A 22 11.50 9.03 -12.26
C ILE A 22 12.27 9.60 -11.06
N PRO A 23 13.49 9.10 -10.76
CA PRO A 23 14.33 9.67 -9.71
C PRO A 23 14.57 11.17 -9.91
N ILE A 24 14.44 11.93 -8.83
CA ILE A 24 14.62 13.36 -8.82
C ILE A 24 15.42 13.79 -7.58
N THR A 25 16.32 14.75 -7.73
CA THR A 25 17.09 15.26 -6.60
C THR A 25 16.33 16.34 -5.83
N PRO A 26 16.64 16.56 -4.53
CA PRO A 26 16.05 17.65 -3.73
C PRO A 26 16.15 19.02 -4.42
N LYS A 27 17.31 19.30 -5.00
CA LYS A 27 17.54 20.55 -5.75
C LYS A 27 16.62 20.70 -6.97
N GLN A 28 16.39 19.60 -7.69
CA GLN A 28 15.48 19.61 -8.84
C GLN A 28 14.02 19.79 -8.40
N ILE A 29 13.61 19.16 -7.28
CA ILE A 29 12.26 19.32 -6.72
C ILE A 29 11.93 20.80 -6.49
N VAL A 30 12.85 21.53 -5.85
CA VAL A 30 12.67 22.94 -5.54
C VAL A 30 12.79 23.82 -6.80
N ASN A 31 13.81 23.58 -7.64
CA ASN A 31 14.03 24.37 -8.85
C ASN A 31 12.89 24.23 -9.86
N GLN A 32 12.31 23.05 -9.98
CA GLN A 32 11.17 22.77 -10.86
C GLN A 32 9.80 23.10 -10.20
N LYS A 33 9.83 23.68 -8.98
CA LYS A 33 8.65 24.14 -8.25
C LYS A 33 7.61 23.04 -7.96
N TYR A 34 8.04 21.79 -7.82
CA TYR A 34 7.17 20.74 -7.31
C TYR A 34 6.81 20.98 -5.84
N LEU A 35 7.82 21.39 -5.04
CA LEU A 35 7.69 21.75 -3.64
C LEU A 35 8.55 22.97 -3.33
N THR A 36 8.22 23.73 -2.30
CA THR A 36 9.14 24.66 -1.67
C THR A 36 10.22 23.90 -0.90
N LEU A 37 11.30 24.57 -0.52
CA LEU A 37 12.33 23.96 0.33
C LEU A 37 11.78 23.54 1.69
N GLU A 38 10.89 24.34 2.25
CA GLU A 38 10.24 24.07 3.53
C GLU A 38 9.36 22.81 3.46
N GLU A 39 8.52 22.71 2.43
CA GLU A 39 7.69 21.53 2.17
C GLU A 39 8.53 20.27 1.95
N TYR A 40 9.61 20.38 1.17
CA TYR A 40 10.53 19.25 0.98
C TYR A 40 11.16 18.79 2.31
N ASN A 41 11.61 19.74 3.13
CA ASN A 41 12.19 19.43 4.44
C ASN A 41 11.18 18.78 5.37
N PHE A 42 9.94 19.27 5.38
CA PHE A 42 8.85 18.67 6.16
C PHE A 42 8.61 17.21 5.73
N ILE A 43 8.43 16.95 4.44
CA ILE A 43 8.20 15.60 3.89
C ILE A 43 9.39 14.68 4.19
N SER A 44 10.61 15.17 3.99
CA SER A 44 11.84 14.40 4.24
C SER A 44 11.97 14.01 5.70
N ASN A 45 11.78 14.96 6.62
CA ASN A 45 11.84 14.71 8.07
C ASN A 45 10.73 13.75 8.51
N THR A 46 9.51 13.95 8.05
CA THR A 46 8.37 13.07 8.35
C THR A 46 8.64 11.65 7.85
N SER A 47 9.16 11.50 6.63
CA SER A 47 9.52 10.19 6.07
C SER A 47 10.57 9.47 6.91
N MET A 48 11.60 10.18 7.38
CA MET A 48 12.62 9.61 8.28
C MET A 48 12.04 9.19 9.63
N GLN A 49 11.16 10.00 10.21
CA GLN A 49 10.50 9.67 11.47
C GLN A 49 9.61 8.43 11.33
N LEU A 50 8.79 8.37 10.28
CA LEU A 50 7.95 7.21 9.97
C LEU A 50 8.78 5.94 9.76
N PHE A 51 9.88 6.04 9.00
CA PHE A 51 10.75 4.90 8.76
C PHE A 51 11.45 4.41 10.04
N ASN A 52 11.96 5.32 10.87
CA ASN A 52 12.58 4.98 12.15
C ASN A 52 11.58 4.31 13.09
N TYR A 53 10.38 4.88 13.21
CA TYR A 53 9.34 4.32 14.06
C TYR A 53 8.86 2.96 13.55
N GLY A 54 8.61 2.86 12.25
CA GLY A 54 8.24 1.58 11.61
C GLY A 54 9.33 0.52 11.78
N SER A 55 10.60 0.89 11.57
CA SER A 55 11.73 -0.03 11.79
C SER A 55 11.82 -0.52 13.23
N TYR A 56 11.62 0.38 14.20
CA TYR A 56 11.57 0.02 15.62
C TYR A 56 10.44 -0.99 15.91
N LEU A 57 9.22 -0.70 15.45
CA LEU A 57 8.07 -1.60 15.66
C LEU A 57 8.28 -2.97 15.00
N MET A 58 8.78 -3.00 13.76
CA MET A 58 9.04 -4.24 13.03
C MET A 58 10.14 -5.06 13.70
N GLU A 59 11.18 -4.40 14.22
CA GLU A 59 12.25 -5.06 14.95
C GLU A 59 11.76 -5.79 16.20
N GLN A 60 10.82 -5.19 16.94
CA GLN A 60 10.16 -5.84 18.09
C GLN A 60 9.35 -7.08 17.69
N LYS A 61 8.96 -7.15 16.44
CA LYS A 61 8.20 -8.27 15.85
C LYS A 61 9.09 -9.30 15.14
N GLY A 62 10.43 -9.18 15.23
CA GLY A 62 11.36 -10.09 14.56
C GLY A 62 11.51 -9.84 13.05
N LEU A 63 11.16 -8.64 12.59
CA LEU A 63 11.25 -8.23 11.19
C LEU A 63 12.25 -7.09 10.99
N ILE A 64 12.83 -7.02 9.79
CA ILE A 64 13.61 -5.90 9.31
C ILE A 64 12.78 -5.17 8.25
N LEU A 65 12.45 -3.89 8.51
CA LEU A 65 11.92 -2.99 7.49
C LEU A 65 13.10 -2.51 6.64
N VAL A 66 13.17 -3.00 5.41
CA VAL A 66 14.32 -2.77 4.51
C VAL A 66 14.22 -1.42 3.83
N ASP A 67 13.08 -1.19 3.22
CA ASP A 67 12.69 0.07 2.60
C ASP A 67 11.17 0.18 2.49
N THR A 68 10.74 1.37 2.15
CA THR A 68 9.32 1.67 1.97
C THR A 68 9.14 2.80 0.98
N LYS A 69 7.96 2.91 0.40
CA LYS A 69 7.51 4.04 -0.40
C LYS A 69 6.47 4.80 0.39
N TYR A 70 6.69 6.10 0.59
CA TYR A 70 5.69 7.03 1.11
C TYR A 70 5.19 7.94 0.01
N GLU A 71 3.92 8.27 0.03
CA GLU A 71 3.33 9.27 -0.84
C GLU A 71 2.70 10.37 0.01
N PHE A 72 2.88 11.62 -0.42
CA PHE A 72 2.32 12.79 0.25
C PHE A 72 1.45 13.57 -0.72
N GLY A 73 0.36 14.09 -0.21
CA GLY A 73 -0.55 14.98 -0.92
C GLY A 73 -0.61 16.36 -0.25
N LYS A 74 -0.94 17.38 -1.02
CA LYS A 74 -1.18 18.72 -0.51
C LYS A 74 -2.67 19.06 -0.65
N LEU A 75 -3.31 19.34 0.46
CA LEU A 75 -4.72 19.75 0.50
C LEU A 75 -4.91 21.17 -0.06
N PRO A 76 -6.13 21.55 -0.45
CA PRO A 76 -6.43 22.91 -0.92
C PRO A 76 -6.05 24.02 0.08
N ASN A 77 -6.09 23.74 1.39
CA ASN A 77 -5.66 24.65 2.44
C ASN A 77 -4.13 24.79 2.57
N GLY A 78 -3.35 24.02 1.78
CA GLY A 78 -1.90 24.01 1.80
C GLY A 78 -1.28 22.97 2.75
N GLU A 79 -2.08 22.28 3.54
CA GLU A 79 -1.60 21.24 4.46
C GLU A 79 -1.05 20.03 3.69
N ILE A 80 0.09 19.51 4.14
CA ILE A 80 0.70 18.30 3.59
C ILE A 80 0.31 17.11 4.46
N ILE A 81 -0.26 16.10 3.83
CA ILE A 81 -0.70 14.87 4.49
C ILE A 81 -0.01 13.65 3.86
N LEU A 82 0.18 12.61 4.67
CA LEU A 82 0.55 11.29 4.18
C LEU A 82 -0.68 10.68 3.48
N ILE A 83 -0.46 10.17 2.28
CA ILE A 83 -1.46 9.46 1.50
C ILE A 83 -0.94 8.09 1.11
N ASP A 84 -1.84 7.23 0.59
CA ASP A 84 -1.50 5.86 0.24
C ASP A 84 -1.17 4.98 1.49
N GLU A 85 -0.67 3.79 1.26
CA GLU A 85 -0.45 2.79 2.29
C GLU A 85 0.86 2.99 3.09
N LEU A 86 0.85 2.57 4.35
CA LEU A 86 1.97 2.69 5.26
C LEU A 86 2.45 1.30 5.71
N HIS A 87 3.72 0.97 5.41
CA HIS A 87 4.40 -0.25 5.87
C HIS A 87 3.65 -1.56 5.59
N THR A 88 3.00 -1.66 4.44
CA THR A 88 2.39 -2.92 3.99
C THR A 88 3.37 -3.76 3.19
N CYS A 89 3.04 -5.03 2.93
CA CYS A 89 3.83 -5.90 2.06
C CYS A 89 3.89 -5.42 0.60
N ASP A 90 3.04 -4.46 0.21
CA ASP A 90 3.05 -3.86 -1.12
C ASP A 90 3.91 -2.58 -1.18
N SER A 91 3.78 -1.68 -0.21
CA SER A 91 4.58 -0.45 -0.15
C SER A 91 6.00 -0.66 0.34
N SER A 92 6.28 -1.76 1.05
CA SER A 92 7.52 -1.98 1.79
C SER A 92 8.11 -3.36 1.55
N ARG A 93 9.42 -3.49 1.82
CA ARG A 93 10.12 -4.79 1.86
C ARG A 93 10.42 -5.17 3.30
N PHE A 94 10.15 -6.44 3.62
CA PHE A 94 10.42 -7.01 4.94
C PHE A 94 11.25 -8.27 4.83
N TRP A 95 12.26 -8.35 5.70
CA TRP A 95 13.07 -9.56 5.87
C TRP A 95 12.90 -10.11 7.28
N ILE A 96 13.09 -11.42 7.43
CA ILE A 96 13.11 -12.06 8.75
C ILE A 96 14.43 -11.75 9.44
N LYS A 97 14.35 -11.15 10.63
CA LYS A 97 15.52 -10.70 11.40
C LYS A 97 16.42 -11.85 11.83
N ASP A 98 15.84 -12.92 12.36
CA ASP A 98 16.58 -14.04 12.96
C ASP A 98 17.49 -14.77 11.97
N THR A 99 17.11 -14.78 10.68
CA THR A 99 17.90 -15.48 9.64
C THR A 99 18.80 -14.55 8.86
N TYR A 100 18.71 -13.23 9.06
CA TYR A 100 19.40 -12.24 8.23
C TYR A 100 20.91 -12.34 8.31
N GLU A 101 21.50 -12.32 9.50
CA GLU A 101 22.96 -12.30 9.70
C GLU A 101 23.62 -13.55 9.13
N GLU A 102 23.06 -14.74 9.40
CA GLU A 102 23.59 -15.99 8.89
C GLU A 102 23.56 -16.01 7.36
N ARG A 103 22.43 -15.60 6.76
CA ARG A 103 22.24 -15.60 5.30
C ARG A 103 23.14 -14.56 4.64
N PHE A 104 23.28 -13.37 5.23
CA PHE A 104 24.17 -12.32 4.75
C PHE A 104 25.63 -12.78 4.71
N ASN A 105 26.12 -13.39 5.80
CA ASN A 105 27.49 -13.89 5.89
C ASN A 105 27.78 -15.01 4.89
N LYS A 106 26.78 -15.83 4.55
CA LYS A 106 26.85 -16.89 3.54
C LYS A 106 26.63 -16.39 2.11
N GLY A 107 26.31 -15.10 1.91
CA GLY A 107 25.98 -14.55 0.59
C GLY A 107 24.64 -15.06 0.02
N ILE A 108 23.75 -15.54 0.89
CA ILE A 108 22.41 -16.04 0.52
C ILE A 108 21.40 -14.90 0.64
N GLU A 109 20.41 -14.86 -0.27
CA GLU A 109 19.33 -13.87 -0.22
C GLU A 109 18.56 -13.95 1.09
N PRO A 110 18.20 -12.80 1.71
CA PRO A 110 17.34 -12.77 2.89
C PRO A 110 15.98 -13.41 2.66
N GLU A 111 15.33 -13.88 3.71
CA GLU A 111 13.96 -14.35 3.66
C GLU A 111 13.00 -13.16 3.55
N LYS A 112 12.31 -13.06 2.41
CA LYS A 112 11.40 -11.95 2.05
C LYS A 112 9.97 -12.28 2.44
N LEU A 113 9.24 -11.27 2.92
CA LEU A 113 7.82 -11.36 3.27
C LEU A 113 6.96 -10.34 2.51
N ASP A 114 7.33 -10.04 1.28
CA ASP A 114 6.75 -8.97 0.47
C ASP A 114 6.51 -9.40 -0.99
N LYS A 115 6.04 -8.48 -1.80
CA LYS A 115 5.73 -8.69 -3.22
C LYS A 115 6.92 -9.06 -4.10
N ASP A 116 8.15 -8.92 -3.63
CA ASP A 116 9.33 -9.23 -4.44
C ASP A 116 9.44 -10.71 -4.80
N ILE A 117 8.77 -11.61 -4.07
CA ILE A 117 8.69 -13.04 -4.43
C ILE A 117 8.09 -13.21 -5.82
N ALA A 118 6.92 -12.61 -6.06
CA ALA A 118 6.27 -12.65 -7.38
C ALA A 118 7.01 -11.79 -8.40
N ARG A 119 7.47 -10.60 -8.00
CA ARG A 119 8.20 -9.64 -8.85
C ARG A 119 9.51 -10.22 -9.38
N ASP A 120 10.30 -10.87 -8.54
CA ASP A 120 11.58 -11.49 -8.94
C ASP A 120 11.33 -12.63 -9.91
N TYR A 121 10.27 -13.42 -9.71
CA TYR A 121 9.89 -14.46 -10.66
C TYR A 121 9.49 -13.87 -12.02
N ILE A 122 8.68 -12.82 -12.02
CA ILE A 122 8.23 -12.14 -13.25
C ILE A 122 9.44 -11.58 -14.00
N LYS A 123 10.31 -10.82 -13.33
CA LYS A 123 11.50 -10.21 -13.94
C LYS A 123 12.44 -11.24 -14.56
N LYS A 124 12.52 -12.43 -13.96
CA LYS A 124 13.41 -13.49 -14.45
C LYS A 124 12.85 -14.24 -15.65
N ASN A 125 11.54 -14.36 -15.77
CA ASN A 125 10.90 -15.28 -16.71
C ASN A 125 10.08 -14.60 -17.80
N PHE A 126 9.81 -13.29 -17.70
CA PHE A 126 8.94 -12.58 -18.64
C PHE A 126 9.46 -11.19 -19.01
N ASP A 127 9.20 -10.78 -20.24
CA ASP A 127 9.28 -9.36 -20.62
C ASP A 127 7.97 -8.67 -20.23
N ILE A 128 8.02 -7.90 -19.14
CA ILE A 128 6.86 -7.23 -18.55
C ILE A 128 6.14 -6.30 -19.54
N ARG A 129 6.85 -5.82 -20.59
CA ARG A 129 6.32 -4.85 -21.55
C ARG A 129 5.40 -5.46 -22.61
N ASN A 130 5.55 -6.75 -22.89
CA ASN A 130 4.95 -7.38 -24.06
C ASN A 130 4.09 -8.61 -23.78
N ASN A 131 4.02 -9.11 -22.54
CA ASN A 131 3.41 -10.42 -22.29
C ASN A 131 2.29 -10.38 -21.24
N LYS A 132 1.14 -10.93 -21.59
CA LYS A 132 0.19 -11.43 -20.61
C LYS A 132 0.82 -12.67 -19.95
N PHE A 133 1.07 -12.62 -18.65
CA PHE A 133 1.63 -13.75 -17.91
C PHE A 133 0.65 -14.24 -16.86
N VAL A 134 0.70 -15.54 -16.60
CA VAL A 134 -0.01 -16.16 -15.50
C VAL A 134 1.04 -16.70 -14.53
N LEU A 135 0.98 -16.24 -13.28
CA LEU A 135 1.88 -16.76 -12.25
C LEU A 135 1.59 -18.24 -11.99
N PRO A 136 2.63 -19.10 -11.93
CA PRO A 136 2.48 -20.49 -11.51
C PRO A 136 1.83 -20.61 -10.13
N LYS A 137 1.09 -21.69 -9.91
CA LYS A 137 0.43 -21.97 -8.64
C LYS A 137 1.41 -21.93 -7.46
N GLU A 138 2.62 -22.46 -7.65
CA GLU A 138 3.67 -22.46 -6.62
C GLU A 138 4.10 -21.03 -6.21
N ILE A 139 4.26 -20.12 -7.18
CA ILE A 139 4.65 -18.72 -6.88
C ILE A 139 3.50 -17.97 -6.21
N LYS A 140 2.26 -18.21 -6.64
CA LYS A 140 1.07 -17.66 -5.96
C LYS A 140 1.02 -18.13 -4.51
N GLN A 141 1.25 -19.43 -4.27
CA GLN A 141 1.26 -19.99 -2.92
C GLN A 141 2.37 -19.38 -2.07
N LYS A 142 3.62 -19.35 -2.56
CA LYS A 142 4.74 -18.72 -1.86
C LYS A 142 4.48 -17.27 -1.49
N SER A 143 3.87 -16.50 -2.39
CA SER A 143 3.49 -15.11 -2.10
C SER A 143 2.40 -15.04 -1.03
N SER A 144 1.36 -15.88 -1.11
CA SER A 144 0.31 -15.98 -0.10
C SER A 144 0.87 -16.34 1.27
N ASP A 145 1.73 -17.35 1.33
CA ASP A 145 2.37 -17.79 2.58
C ASP A 145 3.23 -16.69 3.20
N ALA A 146 3.94 -15.90 2.39
CA ALA A 146 4.74 -14.78 2.86
C ALA A 146 3.86 -13.69 3.49
N TYR A 147 2.73 -13.32 2.86
CA TYR A 147 1.79 -12.33 3.40
C TYR A 147 1.12 -12.84 4.68
N GLN A 148 0.73 -14.12 4.74
CA GLN A 148 0.20 -14.74 5.96
C GLN A 148 1.25 -14.73 7.08
N LYS A 149 2.51 -15.06 6.75
CA LYS A 149 3.61 -15.02 7.70
C LYS A 149 3.84 -13.62 8.24
N TYR A 150 3.83 -12.60 7.39
CA TYR A 150 3.92 -11.19 7.78
C TYR A 150 2.78 -10.80 8.75
N TYR A 151 1.54 -11.16 8.42
CA TYR A 151 0.40 -10.94 9.30
C TYR A 151 0.60 -11.57 10.68
N ASN A 152 1.07 -12.83 10.72
CA ASN A 152 1.32 -13.54 11.97
C ASN A 152 2.40 -12.86 12.84
N TYR A 153 3.45 -12.30 12.21
CA TYR A 153 4.46 -11.51 12.93
C TYR A 153 3.86 -10.25 13.55
N LEU A 154 2.97 -9.57 12.84
CA LEU A 154 2.36 -8.32 13.32
C LEU A 154 1.37 -8.54 14.46
N THR A 155 0.48 -9.51 14.30
CA THR A 155 -0.69 -9.69 15.19
C THR A 155 -0.48 -10.72 16.26
N ASN A 156 0.50 -11.61 16.13
CA ASN A 156 0.67 -12.85 16.89
C ASN A 156 -0.50 -13.85 16.73
N ASP A 157 -1.37 -13.61 15.73
CA ASP A 157 -2.50 -14.47 15.40
C ASP A 157 -2.22 -15.30 14.17
N LYS A 158 -2.85 -16.48 14.08
CA LYS A 158 -2.88 -17.24 12.84
C LYS A 158 -4.10 -16.82 12.04
N ILE A 159 -3.88 -16.49 10.75
CA ILE A 159 -5.02 -16.37 9.83
C ILE A 159 -5.73 -17.71 9.85
N SER A 160 -6.98 -17.73 10.33
CA SER A 160 -7.80 -18.93 10.24
C SER A 160 -8.10 -19.22 8.77
N ASP A 161 -8.14 -20.49 8.36
CA ASP A 161 -8.52 -20.94 7.01
C ASP A 161 -9.96 -20.55 6.61
N LYS A 162 -10.70 -19.89 7.50
CA LYS A 162 -11.98 -19.29 7.16
C LYS A 162 -11.71 -18.18 6.15
N LYS A 163 -12.19 -18.36 4.94
CA LYS A 163 -12.15 -17.36 3.88
C LYS A 163 -12.54 -15.98 4.45
N PRO A 164 -11.62 -15.03 4.59
CA PRO A 164 -11.87 -13.79 5.34
C PRO A 164 -12.90 -12.89 4.67
N TYR A 165 -13.20 -13.12 3.40
CA TYR A 165 -13.94 -12.19 2.55
C TYR A 165 -15.43 -12.52 2.35
N GLU A 166 -15.90 -13.69 2.77
CA GLU A 166 -17.22 -14.10 2.26
C GLU A 166 -18.41 -13.69 3.13
N VAL A 167 -18.27 -13.35 4.41
CA VAL A 167 -19.53 -13.16 5.18
C VAL A 167 -19.48 -12.13 6.31
N ILE A 168 -18.33 -11.89 6.96
CA ILE A 168 -18.33 -11.10 8.20
C ILE A 168 -18.20 -9.62 7.92
N GLU A 169 -17.34 -9.24 6.96
CA GLU A 169 -17.05 -7.83 6.65
C GLU A 169 -18.22 -7.17 5.94
N TYR A 170 -18.83 -7.83 4.97
CA TYR A 170 -20.02 -7.33 4.29
C TYR A 170 -21.22 -7.19 5.23
N LYS A 171 -21.41 -8.12 6.18
CA LYS A 171 -22.46 -8.02 7.18
C LYS A 171 -22.19 -6.90 8.19
N ARG A 172 -20.93 -6.69 8.58
CA ARG A 172 -20.53 -5.56 9.47
C ARG A 172 -20.65 -4.23 8.77
N LEU A 173 -20.14 -4.10 7.54
CA LEU A 173 -20.31 -2.92 6.71
C LEU A 173 -21.79 -2.65 6.43
N GLY A 174 -22.56 -3.66 6.00
CA GLY A 174 -23.98 -3.51 5.75
C GLY A 174 -24.73 -3.09 7.01
N LYS A 175 -24.45 -3.68 8.17
CA LYS A 175 -25.03 -3.27 9.44
C LYS A 175 -24.62 -1.86 9.85
N TRP A 176 -23.34 -1.51 9.69
CA TRP A 176 -22.85 -0.16 9.98
C TRP A 176 -23.54 0.87 9.08
N PHE A 177 -23.71 0.59 7.78
CA PHE A 177 -24.46 1.44 6.86
C PHE A 177 -25.93 1.60 7.28
N ILE A 178 -26.60 0.51 7.66
CA ILE A 178 -27.98 0.55 8.14
C ILE A 178 -28.08 1.41 9.40
N ASP A 179 -27.19 1.20 10.36
CA ASP A 179 -27.23 1.86 11.67
C ASP A 179 -26.85 3.36 11.59
N ASN A 180 -26.02 3.76 10.59
CA ASN A 180 -25.45 5.12 10.52
C ASN A 180 -25.93 5.96 9.33
N ILE A 181 -26.52 5.35 8.30
CA ILE A 181 -26.87 6.05 7.04
C ILE A 181 -28.37 5.92 6.72
N TYR A 182 -29.18 5.46 7.66
CA TYR A 182 -30.61 5.33 7.46
C TYR A 182 -31.22 6.65 6.95
N ASN A 183 -31.79 6.63 5.73
CA ASN A 183 -32.29 7.79 4.98
C ASN A 183 -31.23 8.67 4.29
N LYS A 184 -30.02 8.20 4.06
CA LYS A 184 -28.98 8.93 3.31
C LYS A 184 -28.56 8.13 2.06
N ILE A 185 -27.89 8.81 1.13
CA ILE A 185 -27.30 8.17 -0.04
C ILE A 185 -25.95 7.59 0.37
N ALA A 186 -25.69 6.32 0.05
CA ALA A 186 -24.36 5.74 0.19
C ALA A 186 -23.55 6.06 -1.07
N VAL A 187 -22.33 6.57 -0.87
CA VAL A 187 -21.40 6.80 -1.99
C VAL A 187 -20.26 5.78 -1.90
N ILE A 188 -20.14 4.97 -2.95
CA ILE A 188 -19.07 3.96 -3.06
C ILE A 188 -17.98 4.53 -3.95
N LEU A 189 -16.78 4.74 -3.38
CA LEU A 189 -15.59 5.14 -4.11
C LEU A 189 -14.64 3.94 -4.22
N ALA A 190 -14.43 3.46 -5.43
CA ALA A 190 -13.50 2.37 -5.71
C ALA A 190 -12.30 2.89 -6.50
N GLY A 191 -11.11 2.43 -6.17
CA GLY A 191 -9.86 2.92 -6.77
C GLY A 191 -9.66 2.50 -8.21
N SER A 192 -10.34 1.45 -8.66
CA SER A 192 -10.18 0.87 -10.00
C SER A 192 -11.40 0.06 -10.40
N THR A 193 -11.63 -0.05 -11.70
CA THR A 193 -12.64 -0.97 -12.26
C THR A 193 -12.31 -2.45 -11.98
N THR A 194 -11.08 -2.78 -11.62
CA THR A 194 -10.70 -4.13 -11.16
C THR A 194 -11.36 -4.50 -9.83
N ASP A 195 -11.83 -3.51 -9.06
CA ASP A 195 -12.54 -3.69 -7.80
C ASP A 195 -14.04 -4.02 -8.01
N SER A 196 -14.52 -4.01 -9.27
CA SER A 196 -15.93 -4.24 -9.60
C SER A 196 -16.56 -5.48 -8.95
N PRO A 197 -15.91 -6.64 -8.86
CA PRO A 197 -16.52 -7.80 -8.20
C PRO A 197 -16.78 -7.57 -6.71
N PHE A 198 -15.93 -6.80 -6.06
CA PHE A 198 -16.08 -6.41 -4.66
C PHE A 198 -17.22 -5.38 -4.51
N VAL A 199 -17.19 -4.34 -5.34
CA VAL A 199 -18.21 -3.29 -5.38
C VAL A 199 -19.60 -3.87 -5.61
N GLN A 200 -19.78 -4.79 -6.57
CA GLN A 200 -21.05 -5.45 -6.84
C GLN A 200 -21.64 -6.17 -5.62
N ASN A 201 -20.80 -6.73 -4.75
CA ASN A 201 -21.27 -7.35 -3.51
C ASN A 201 -21.79 -6.30 -2.52
N ILE A 202 -21.14 -5.13 -2.43
CA ILE A 202 -21.60 -4.00 -1.62
C ILE A 202 -22.92 -3.48 -2.18
N GLU A 203 -23.02 -3.23 -3.48
CA GLU A 203 -24.22 -2.76 -4.15
C GLU A 203 -25.40 -3.71 -3.93
N LYS A 204 -25.17 -5.01 -4.05
CA LYS A 204 -26.19 -6.04 -3.77
C LYS A 204 -26.65 -5.99 -2.31
N CYS A 205 -25.72 -5.78 -1.37
CA CYS A 205 -26.06 -5.64 0.04
C CYS A 205 -26.92 -4.40 0.29
N LEU A 206 -26.54 -3.24 -0.26
CA LEU A 206 -27.27 -1.99 -0.16
C LEU A 206 -28.66 -2.09 -0.77
N THR A 207 -28.80 -2.70 -1.96
CA THR A 207 -30.08 -2.99 -2.63
C THR A 207 -30.98 -3.85 -1.75
N ASN A 208 -30.47 -4.93 -1.17
CA ASN A 208 -31.22 -5.82 -0.30
C ASN A 208 -31.76 -5.12 0.97
N HIS A 209 -31.18 -3.99 1.36
CA HIS A 209 -31.58 -3.19 2.51
C HIS A 209 -32.30 -1.89 2.11
N ASN A 210 -32.67 -1.72 0.84
CA ASN A 210 -33.31 -0.53 0.28
C ASN A 210 -32.52 0.77 0.54
N ILE A 211 -31.19 0.68 0.55
CA ILE A 211 -30.30 1.85 0.67
C ILE A 211 -29.97 2.34 -0.74
N TYR A 212 -30.27 3.59 -1.00
CA TYR A 212 -29.90 4.22 -2.28
C TYR A 212 -28.40 4.49 -2.32
N PHE A 213 -27.72 4.22 -3.45
CA PHE A 213 -26.29 4.40 -3.57
C PHE A 213 -25.84 4.88 -4.93
N HIS A 214 -24.69 5.54 -4.96
CA HIS A 214 -23.95 5.85 -6.19
C HIS A 214 -22.56 5.23 -6.12
N THR A 215 -22.10 4.69 -7.24
CA THR A 215 -20.76 4.08 -7.36
C THR A 215 -19.88 4.89 -8.30
N HIS A 216 -18.69 5.21 -7.85
CA HIS A 216 -17.66 5.89 -8.63
C HIS A 216 -16.35 5.10 -8.60
N PHE A 217 -15.68 5.03 -9.75
CA PHE A 217 -14.36 4.43 -9.87
C PHE A 217 -13.35 5.54 -10.14
N SER A 218 -12.64 5.96 -9.10
CA SER A 218 -11.58 6.96 -9.20
C SER A 218 -10.50 6.72 -8.16
N SER A 219 -9.25 6.66 -8.60
CA SER A 219 -8.11 6.40 -7.72
C SER A 219 -7.67 7.67 -7.01
N ALA A 220 -7.79 7.71 -5.68
CA ALA A 220 -7.43 8.85 -4.86
C ALA A 220 -5.97 9.30 -5.05
N HIS A 221 -5.05 8.38 -5.31
CA HIS A 221 -3.64 8.71 -5.52
C HIS A 221 -3.27 8.98 -6.99
N LYS A 222 -4.12 8.59 -7.96
CA LYS A 222 -3.90 8.86 -9.38
C LYS A 222 -4.69 10.06 -9.87
N ASN A 223 -5.85 10.31 -9.29
CA ASN A 223 -6.75 11.40 -9.68
C ASN A 223 -7.46 11.99 -8.44
N THR A 224 -6.68 12.57 -7.53
CA THR A 224 -7.16 13.12 -6.26
C THR A 224 -8.22 14.20 -6.47
N ILE A 225 -8.05 15.06 -7.49
CA ILE A 225 -9.00 16.15 -7.79
C ILE A 225 -10.38 15.58 -8.15
N ASP A 226 -10.42 14.52 -8.96
CA ASP A 226 -11.68 13.88 -9.34
C ASP A 226 -12.40 13.30 -8.12
N VAL A 227 -11.67 12.61 -7.24
CA VAL A 227 -12.22 12.08 -5.99
C VAL A 227 -12.77 13.21 -5.10
N MET A 228 -12.05 14.31 -4.95
CA MET A 228 -12.51 15.46 -4.16
C MET A 228 -13.76 16.07 -4.77
N ASN A 229 -13.83 16.26 -6.09
CA ASN A 229 -15.01 16.76 -6.79
C ASN A 229 -16.22 15.84 -6.59
N ILE A 230 -16.02 14.52 -6.59
CA ILE A 230 -17.08 13.55 -6.31
C ILE A 230 -17.59 13.77 -4.87
N ILE A 231 -16.70 13.82 -3.87
CA ILE A 231 -17.07 14.03 -2.47
C ILE A 231 -17.84 15.34 -2.30
N ASP A 232 -17.31 16.45 -2.79
CA ASP A 232 -17.92 17.79 -2.70
C ASP A 232 -19.32 17.83 -3.34
N SER A 233 -19.57 16.99 -4.35
CA SER A 233 -20.90 16.91 -4.99
C SER A 233 -22.00 16.32 -4.08
N TYR A 234 -21.60 15.62 -3.00
CA TYR A 234 -22.50 14.98 -2.05
C TYR A 234 -22.58 15.69 -0.69
N GLU A 235 -21.73 16.69 -0.44
CA GLU A 235 -21.75 17.47 0.81
C GLU A 235 -22.82 18.62 0.82
N LYS A 236 -23.55 18.80 -0.28
CA LYS A 236 -24.62 19.80 -0.43
C LYS A 236 -25.98 19.16 -0.15
#